data_d1f3fd036260044888d8fe46020beef4
#
_entry.id   d1f3fd036260044888d8fe46020beef4
#
_cell.length_a   1.000
_cell.length_b   1.000
_cell.length_c   1.000
_cell.angle_alpha   90.00
_cell.angle_beta   90.00
_cell.angle_gamma   90.00
#
_symmetry.space_group_name_H-M   'P 1'
#
loop_
_entity.id
_entity.type
_entity.pdbx_description
1 polymer ?
#
loop_
_entity_poly.entity_id
_entity_poly.type
_entity_poly.pdbx_seq_one_letter_code
_entity_poly.pdbx_strand_id
1 'polypeptide(L)' 'MTYAERKEKARNEAIDWQADFCNHNYYWSELAEFSAYFEKLAKRYGLIREFRENGII' A
#
# COMPACT_ATOMS: atom_id res chain seq x y z
N MET A 1 -2.60 19.29 -5.75
CA MET A 1 -2.79 17.91 -6.23
C MET A 1 -4.27 17.57 -6.32
N THR A 2 -4.66 16.96 -7.42
CA THR A 2 -6.03 16.47 -7.58
C THR A 2 -6.19 15.13 -6.85
N TYR A 3 -7.44 14.71 -6.67
CA TYR A 3 -7.73 13.38 -6.10
C TYR A 3 -7.10 12.26 -6.92
N ALA A 4 -7.21 12.36 -8.25
CA ALA A 4 -6.64 11.35 -9.14
C ALA A 4 -5.12 11.22 -8.99
N GLU A 5 -4.43 12.33 -8.86
CA GLU A 5 -2.98 12.34 -8.65
C GLU A 5 -2.59 11.73 -7.32
N ARG A 6 -3.36 12.03 -6.27
CA ARG A 6 -3.12 11.44 -4.94
C ARG A 6 -3.37 9.94 -4.92
N LYS A 7 -4.41 9.51 -5.62
CA LYS A 7 -4.75 8.09 -5.76
C LYS A 7 -3.62 7.34 -6.48
N GLU A 8 -3.12 7.91 -7.57
CA GLU A 8 -2.00 7.34 -8.32
C GLU A 8 -0.73 7.27 -7.49
N LYS A 9 -0.46 8.31 -6.72
CA LYS A 9 0.69 8.34 -5.82
C LYS A 9 0.60 7.25 -4.76
N ALA A 10 -0.58 7.06 -4.18
CA ALA A 10 -0.81 6.00 -3.19
C ALA A 10 -0.60 4.61 -3.81
N ARG A 11 -1.10 4.41 -5.02
CA ARG A 11 -0.92 3.16 -5.76
C ARG A 11 0.56 2.88 -6.01
N ASN A 12 1.27 3.86 -6.52
CA ASN A 12 2.70 3.72 -6.82
C ASN A 12 3.52 3.45 -5.57
N GLU A 13 3.19 4.10 -4.46
CA GLU A 13 3.85 3.88 -3.17
C GLU A 13 3.69 2.43 -2.72
N ALA A 14 2.49 1.88 -2.83
CA ALA A 14 2.22 0.50 -2.46
C ALA A 14 2.95 -0.48 -3.38
N ILE A 15 2.99 -0.21 -4.67
CA ILE A 15 3.69 -1.05 -5.65
C ILE A 15 5.20 -1.04 -5.38
N ASP A 16 5.77 0.13 -5.13
CA ASP A 16 7.19 0.27 -4.82
C ASP A 16 7.54 -0.48 -3.54
N TRP A 17 6.70 -0.36 -2.52
CA TRP A 17 6.90 -1.09 -1.27
C TRP A 17 6.87 -2.60 -1.50
N GLN A 18 5.90 -3.09 -2.28
CA GLN A 18 5.77 -4.52 -2.57
C GLN A 18 6.96 -5.04 -3.36
N ALA A 19 7.46 -4.27 -4.33
CA ALA A 19 8.62 -4.64 -5.13
C ALA A 19 9.88 -4.76 -4.26
N ASP A 20 10.00 -3.92 -3.24
CA ASP A 20 11.15 -3.91 -2.34
C ASP A 20 11.02 -4.92 -1.19
N PHE A 21 9.84 -5.46 -1.00
CA PHE A 21 9.55 -6.36 0.13
C PHE A 21 10.52 -7.54 0.21
N CYS A 22 10.86 -8.13 -0.92
CA CYS A 22 11.75 -9.29 -0.97
C CYS A 22 13.20 -8.95 -0.62
N ASN A 23 13.57 -7.68 -0.65
CA ASN A 23 14.93 -7.22 -0.37
C ASN A 23 15.12 -6.77 1.09
N HIS A 24 14.04 -6.78 1.88
CA HIS A 24 14.06 -6.34 3.27
C HIS A 24 13.51 -7.42 4.18
N ASN A 25 14.13 -7.54 5.36
CA ASN A 25 13.63 -8.41 6.42
C ASN A 25 12.83 -7.56 7.41
N TYR A 26 11.52 -7.59 7.28
CA TYR A 26 10.64 -6.84 8.16
C TYR A 26 10.27 -7.67 9.39
N TYR A 27 10.21 -7.02 10.55
CA TYR A 27 9.63 -7.62 11.74
C TYR A 27 8.11 -7.62 11.62
N TRP A 28 7.46 -8.51 12.38
CA TRP A 28 6.00 -8.60 12.38
C TRP A 28 5.31 -7.28 12.73
N SER A 29 5.90 -6.51 13.68
CA SER A 29 5.36 -5.20 14.05
C SER A 29 5.41 -4.21 12.88
N GLU A 30 6.49 -4.25 12.10
CA GLU A 30 6.61 -3.39 10.91
C GLU A 30 5.61 -3.77 9.83
N LEU A 31 5.42 -5.07 9.60
CA LEU A 31 4.43 -5.55 8.64
C LEU A 31 3.01 -5.13 9.02
N ALA A 32 2.68 -5.20 10.30
CA ALA A 32 1.39 -4.77 10.80
C ALA A 32 1.16 -3.27 10.59
N GLU A 33 2.20 -2.46 10.81
CA GLU A 33 2.14 -1.02 10.58
C GLU A 33 1.95 -0.69 9.10
N PHE A 34 2.68 -1.35 8.20
CA PHE A 34 2.53 -1.16 6.77
C PHE A 34 1.15 -1.58 6.30
N SER A 35 0.65 -2.71 6.78
CA SER A 35 -0.67 -3.19 6.42
C SER A 35 -1.76 -2.20 6.83
N ALA A 36 -1.69 -1.67 8.05
CA ALA A 36 -2.63 -0.66 8.54
C ALA A 36 -2.55 0.63 7.72
N TYR A 37 -1.34 1.06 7.38
CA TYR A 37 -1.11 2.25 6.59
C TYR A 37 -1.72 2.11 5.18
N PHE A 38 -1.44 1.02 4.50
CA PHE A 38 -1.98 0.80 3.15
C PHE A 38 -3.47 0.56 3.16
N GLU A 39 -4.01 -0.08 4.19
CA GLU A 39 -5.46 -0.23 4.34
C GLU A 39 -6.14 1.14 4.46
N LYS A 40 -5.55 2.04 5.24
CA LYS A 40 -6.05 3.40 5.40
C LYS A 40 -6.03 4.16 4.08
N LEU A 41 -4.94 4.07 3.33
CA LEU A 41 -4.85 4.67 2.00
C LEU A 41 -5.86 4.07 1.04
N ALA A 42 -6.02 2.76 1.09
CA ALA A 42 -6.96 2.05 0.22
C ALA A 42 -8.40 2.50 0.48
N LYS A 43 -8.79 2.65 1.73
CA LYS A 43 -10.11 3.15 2.09
C LYS A 43 -10.31 4.59 1.63
N ARG A 44 -9.29 5.41 1.76
CA ARG A 44 -9.36 6.83 1.40
C ARG A 44 -9.52 7.03 -0.11
N TYR A 45 -8.82 6.22 -0.92
CA TYR A 45 -8.77 6.40 -2.36
C TYR A 45 -9.49 5.32 -3.16
N GLY A 46 -10.24 4.45 -2.49
CA GLY A 46 -10.98 3.40 -3.17
C GLY A 46 -10.11 2.33 -3.81
N LEU A 47 -8.99 1.99 -3.18
CA LEU A 47 -8.02 1.02 -3.70
C LEU A 47 -8.08 -0.34 -2.99
N ILE A 48 -9.07 -0.56 -2.12
CA ILE A 48 -9.14 -1.79 -1.32
C ILE A 48 -9.11 -3.04 -2.19
N ARG A 49 -9.95 -3.08 -3.21
CA ARG A 49 -10.02 -4.22 -4.12
C ARG A 49 -8.68 -4.45 -4.83
N GLU A 50 -8.12 -3.38 -5.35
CA GLU A 50 -6.84 -3.44 -6.06
C GLU A 50 -5.71 -3.92 -5.15
N PHE A 51 -5.64 -3.40 -3.94
CA PHE A 51 -4.61 -3.80 -2.99
C PHE A 51 -4.77 -5.25 -2.53
N ARG A 52 -6.00 -5.72 -2.41
CA ARG A 52 -6.26 -7.13 -2.10
C ARG A 52 -5.84 -8.06 -3.23
N GLU A 53 -6.16 -7.68 -4.46
CA GLU A 53 -5.79 -8.47 -5.64
C GLU A 53 -4.27 -8.57 -5.80
N ASN A 54 -3.54 -7.54 -5.39
CA ASN A 54 -2.09 -7.52 -5.45
C ASN A 54 -1.41 -8.07 -4.19
N GLY A 55 -2.18 -8.50 -3.20
CA GLY A 55 -1.63 -9.05 -1.98
C GLY A 55 -0.99 -8.03 -1.05
N ILE A 56 -1.34 -6.74 -1.18
CA ILE A 56 -0.81 -5.68 -0.33
C ILE A 56 -1.51 -5.65 1.03
N ILE A 57 -2.79 -5.93 1.04
CA ILE A 57 -3.56 -6.02 2.29
C ILE A 57 -4.38 -7.30 2.37
#